data_545650a4a68e3b3fdc592be5f98caa05
#
_entry.id   545650a4a68e3b3fdc592be5f98caa05
#
_cell.length_a   1.000
_cell.length_b   1.000
_cell.length_c   1.000
_cell.angle_alpha   90.00
_cell.angle_beta   90.00
_cell.angle_gamma   90.00
#
_symmetry.space_group_name_H-M   'P 1'
#
loop_
_entity.id
_entity.type
_entity.pdbx_description
1 polymer ?
#
loop_
_entity_poly.entity_id
_entity_poly.type
_entity_poly.pdbx_seq_one_letter_code
_entity_poly.pdbx_strand_id
1 'polypeptide(L)'
;MVEKWKLALKEFLKKYEDDPDVVGAVLCGSYATQTQNEYSDIDVYLVLKDDCNYSLRGNTDSNSYLIEYFMNTKEGILNYMEEEFNDNKQSTCNMFAYGKVIYDLDGSVKELQDKAIEYIDKPFNEITASKLDNNNYHLWDYMDELKVSLKENNPQFNLIYYKLLYDM
;
A
#
# COMPACT_ATOMS: atom_id res chain seq x y z
N MET A 1 11.04 28.80 -1.31
CA MET A 1 9.59 28.66 -1.61
C MET A 1 9.11 27.35 -1.03
N VAL A 2 8.10 27.34 -0.16
CA VAL A 2 7.56 26.06 0.38
C VAL A 2 6.82 25.35 -0.75
N GLU A 3 7.14 24.09 -0.98
CA GLU A 3 6.45 23.28 -1.98
C GLU A 3 4.97 23.13 -1.61
N LYS A 4 4.07 23.35 -2.54
CA LYS A 4 2.62 23.41 -2.30
C LYS A 4 2.06 22.12 -1.66
N TRP A 5 2.60 20.97 -2.05
CA TRP A 5 2.17 19.70 -1.48
C TRP A 5 2.48 19.57 0.03
N LYS A 6 3.57 20.21 0.50
CA LYS A 6 3.89 20.24 1.95
C LYS A 6 2.87 21.03 2.75
N LEU A 7 2.25 22.05 2.12
CA LEU A 7 1.14 22.79 2.75
C LEU A 7 -0.12 21.92 2.81
N ALA A 8 -0.39 21.17 1.75
CA ALA A 8 -1.51 20.23 1.71
C ALA A 8 -1.39 19.14 2.78
N LEU A 9 -0.20 18.52 2.87
CA LEU A 9 0.11 17.53 3.90
C LEU A 9 -0.03 18.11 5.31
N LYS A 10 0.52 19.30 5.55
CA LYS A 10 0.40 19.96 6.85
C LYS A 10 -1.05 20.25 7.25
N GLU A 11 -1.87 20.71 6.30
CA GLU A 11 -3.30 20.97 6.54
C GLU A 11 -4.07 19.70 6.85
N PHE A 12 -3.75 18.60 6.16
CA PHE A 12 -4.32 17.29 6.45
C PHE A 12 -3.97 16.82 7.87
N LEU A 13 -2.69 16.87 8.22
CA LEU A 13 -2.18 16.39 9.52
C LEU A 13 -2.73 17.16 10.71
N LYS A 14 -3.08 18.44 10.57
CA LYS A 14 -3.73 19.22 11.63
C LYS A 14 -5.01 18.57 12.16
N LYS A 15 -5.71 17.75 11.36
CA LYS A 15 -6.91 17.05 11.82
C LYS A 15 -6.61 15.99 12.87
N TYR A 16 -5.36 15.53 12.92
CA TYR A 16 -4.88 14.44 13.78
C TYR A 16 -3.84 14.89 14.81
N GLU A 17 -3.48 16.20 14.81
CA GLU A 17 -2.45 16.76 15.71
C GLU A 17 -2.84 16.62 17.19
N ASP A 18 -4.15 16.76 17.50
CA ASP A 18 -4.71 16.61 18.83
C ASP A 18 -5.54 15.31 19.00
N ASP A 19 -5.48 14.40 18.02
CA ASP A 19 -6.19 13.13 18.09
C ASP A 19 -5.46 12.19 19.07
N PRO A 20 -6.07 11.83 20.21
CA PRO A 20 -5.42 11.03 21.22
C PRO A 20 -5.14 9.59 20.76
N ASP A 21 -5.77 9.14 19.69
CA ASP A 21 -5.60 7.78 19.16
C ASP A 21 -4.42 7.68 18.20
N VAL A 22 -3.92 8.79 17.65
CA VAL A 22 -2.82 8.80 16.66
C VAL A 22 -1.48 9.05 17.35
N VAL A 23 -0.58 8.08 17.31
CA VAL A 23 0.75 8.14 17.96
C VAL A 23 1.89 8.36 16.98
N GLY A 24 1.66 8.20 15.68
CA GLY A 24 2.69 8.42 14.68
C GLY A 24 2.15 8.70 13.29
N ALA A 25 2.98 9.31 12.45
CA ALA A 25 2.66 9.58 11.06
C ALA A 25 3.88 9.40 10.17
N VAL A 26 3.66 8.78 9.01
CA VAL A 26 4.68 8.51 8.00
C VAL A 26 4.19 9.02 6.64
N LEU A 27 5.00 9.83 5.97
CA LEU A 27 4.82 10.13 4.56
C LEU A 27 5.36 8.95 3.76
N CYS A 28 4.53 8.39 2.88
CA CYS A 28 4.85 7.20 2.09
C CYS A 28 4.90 7.51 0.60
N GLY A 29 5.04 6.48 -0.23
CA GLY A 29 4.88 6.53 -1.66
C GLY A 29 5.88 7.44 -2.39
N SER A 30 5.44 7.97 -3.52
CA SER A 30 6.28 8.74 -4.44
C SER A 30 6.80 10.05 -3.84
N TYR A 31 6.04 10.70 -2.97
CA TYR A 31 6.47 11.92 -2.29
C TYR A 31 7.55 11.67 -1.24
N ALA A 32 7.56 10.50 -0.61
CA ALA A 32 8.63 10.10 0.30
C ALA A 32 9.94 9.81 -0.45
N THR A 33 9.84 9.10 -1.58
CA THR A 33 10.98 8.70 -2.42
C THR A 33 11.43 9.76 -3.42
N GLN A 34 10.72 10.89 -3.53
CA GLN A 34 10.99 11.99 -4.47
C GLN A 34 10.87 11.57 -5.96
N THR A 35 9.97 10.66 -6.26
CA THR A 35 9.67 10.17 -7.61
C THR A 35 8.29 10.61 -8.12
N GLN A 36 7.61 11.50 -7.39
CA GLN A 36 6.27 11.99 -7.71
C GLN A 36 6.19 12.72 -9.05
N ASN A 37 5.05 12.64 -9.69
CA ASN A 37 4.68 13.39 -10.90
C ASN A 37 3.36 14.16 -10.68
N GLU A 38 2.85 14.80 -11.72
CA GLU A 38 1.64 15.63 -11.65
C GLU A 38 0.34 14.86 -11.32
N TYR A 39 0.35 13.54 -11.46
CA TYR A 39 -0.79 12.65 -11.15
C TYR A 39 -0.65 11.93 -9.83
N SER A 40 0.47 12.12 -9.12
CA SER A 40 0.74 11.42 -7.87
C SER A 40 -0.11 11.98 -6.74
N ASP A 41 -0.74 11.09 -5.99
CA ASP A 41 -1.32 11.35 -4.70
C ASP A 41 -0.26 11.39 -3.59
N ILE A 42 -0.64 11.94 -2.45
CA ILE A 42 0.21 11.99 -1.25
C ILE A 42 -0.23 10.86 -0.33
N ASP A 43 0.61 9.85 -0.16
CA ASP A 43 0.34 8.72 0.71
C ASP A 43 0.77 9.01 2.15
N VAL A 44 -0.13 8.82 3.11
CA VAL A 44 0.13 9.03 4.54
C VAL A 44 -0.31 7.82 5.34
N TYR A 45 0.58 7.27 6.14
CA TYR A 45 0.22 6.27 7.14
C TYR A 45 0.17 6.91 8.53
N LEU A 46 -0.97 6.78 9.21
CA LEU A 46 -1.18 7.20 10.59
C LEU A 46 -1.17 5.94 11.48
N VAL A 47 -0.29 5.92 12.45
CA VAL A 47 -0.17 4.82 13.41
C VAL A 47 -1.05 5.11 14.60
N LEU A 48 -1.95 4.19 14.90
CA LEU A 48 -2.87 4.26 16.03
C LEU A 48 -2.26 3.62 17.28
N LYS A 49 -2.74 4.03 18.45
CA LYS A 49 -2.47 3.33 19.72
C LYS A 49 -2.91 1.88 19.66
N ASP A 50 -2.24 1.02 20.40
CA ASP A 50 -2.50 -0.43 20.43
C ASP A 50 -3.88 -0.80 21.00
N ASP A 51 -4.54 0.06 21.77
CA ASP A 51 -5.88 -0.15 22.31
C ASP A 51 -7.03 0.26 21.38
N CYS A 52 -6.71 0.84 20.20
CA CYS A 52 -7.70 1.11 19.18
C CYS A 52 -8.19 -0.19 18.52
N ASN A 53 -9.49 -0.27 18.28
CA ASN A 53 -10.14 -1.43 17.69
C ASN A 53 -10.67 -1.20 16.27
N TYR A 54 -10.11 -0.22 15.57
CA TYR A 54 -10.50 0.15 14.22
C TYR A 54 -9.27 0.37 13.34
N SER A 55 -9.47 0.21 12.03
CA SER A 55 -8.56 0.62 10.99
C SER A 55 -9.32 1.39 9.93
N LEU A 56 -8.68 2.32 9.26
CA LEU A 56 -9.29 3.14 8.21
C LEU A 56 -8.36 3.24 7.00
N ARG A 57 -8.97 3.30 5.82
CA ARG A 57 -8.34 3.73 4.59
C ARG A 57 -9.28 4.69 3.90
N GLY A 58 -8.76 5.78 3.41
CA GLY A 58 -9.56 6.78 2.72
C GLY A 58 -8.73 7.71 1.88
N ASN A 59 -9.43 8.60 1.20
CA ASN A 59 -8.81 9.70 0.49
C ASN A 59 -9.53 11.01 0.80
N THR A 60 -8.84 12.12 0.61
CA THR A 60 -9.39 13.46 0.79
C THR A 60 -8.60 14.46 -0.04
N ASP A 61 -9.28 15.50 -0.50
CA ASP A 61 -8.61 16.63 -1.12
C ASP A 61 -8.10 17.61 -0.07
N SER A 62 -6.85 18.05 -0.23
CA SER A 62 -6.25 19.12 0.56
C SER A 62 -5.44 20.04 -0.35
N ASN A 63 -5.82 21.32 -0.43
CA ASN A 63 -5.14 22.34 -1.25
C ASN A 63 -4.87 21.87 -2.70
N SER A 64 -5.84 21.22 -3.34
CA SER A 64 -5.76 20.65 -4.71
C SER A 64 -4.79 19.47 -4.86
N TYR A 65 -4.42 18.81 -3.77
CA TYR A 65 -3.72 17.53 -3.77
C TYR A 65 -4.62 16.45 -3.21
N LEU A 66 -4.66 15.32 -3.88
CA LEU A 66 -5.28 14.11 -3.34
C LEU A 66 -4.36 13.54 -2.28
N ILE A 67 -4.90 13.26 -1.09
CA ILE A 67 -4.19 12.55 -0.03
C ILE A 67 -4.89 11.21 0.16
N GLU A 68 -4.16 10.12 -0.04
CA GLU A 68 -4.56 8.80 0.38
C GLU A 68 -3.99 8.52 1.77
N TYR A 69 -4.83 8.07 2.69
CA TYR A 69 -4.38 7.81 4.05
C TYR A 69 -4.83 6.44 4.55
N PHE A 70 -3.98 5.86 5.37
CA PHE A 70 -4.15 4.58 6.04
C PHE A 70 -4.00 4.79 7.53
N MET A 71 -4.83 4.12 8.33
CA MET A 71 -4.78 4.18 9.79
C MET A 71 -4.90 2.77 10.34
N ASN A 72 -3.96 2.37 11.19
CA ASN A 72 -4.03 1.08 11.89
C ASN A 72 -3.13 1.10 13.12
N THR A 73 -3.35 0.16 14.03
CA THR A 73 -2.46 -0.08 15.17
C THR A 73 -1.14 -0.69 14.72
N LYS A 74 -0.11 -0.58 15.54
CA LYS A 74 1.18 -1.23 15.26
C LYS A 74 1.02 -2.71 15.00
N GLU A 75 0.25 -3.41 15.82
CA GLU A 75 -0.02 -4.85 15.64
C GLU A 75 -0.70 -5.13 14.31
N GLY A 76 -1.73 -4.35 13.94
CA GLY A 76 -2.41 -4.49 12.66
C GLY A 76 -1.50 -4.28 11.45
N ILE A 77 -0.56 -3.32 11.55
CA ILE A 77 0.43 -3.07 10.49
C ILE A 77 1.42 -4.23 10.37
N LEU A 78 1.90 -4.76 11.49
CA LEU A 78 2.78 -5.93 11.50
C LEU A 78 2.11 -7.17 10.89
N ASN A 79 0.83 -7.38 11.18
CA ASN A 79 0.04 -8.46 10.59
C ASN A 79 -0.07 -8.30 9.07
N TYR A 80 -0.34 -7.08 8.56
CA TYR A 80 -0.33 -6.82 7.12
C TYR A 80 1.03 -7.08 6.47
N MET A 81 2.13 -6.69 7.11
CA MET A 81 3.48 -6.97 6.59
C MET A 81 3.72 -8.48 6.48
N GLU A 82 3.29 -9.26 7.47
CA GLU A 82 3.45 -10.72 7.47
C GLU A 82 2.56 -11.40 6.42
N GLU A 83 1.28 -11.02 6.34
CA GLU A 83 0.33 -11.55 5.35
C GLU A 83 0.80 -11.26 3.92
N GLU A 84 1.17 -10.00 3.63
CA GLU A 84 1.70 -9.62 2.32
C GLU A 84 2.98 -10.39 1.98
N PHE A 85 3.89 -10.56 2.94
CA PHE A 85 5.12 -11.31 2.72
C PHE A 85 4.85 -12.77 2.38
N ASN A 86 3.88 -13.41 3.04
CA ASN A 86 3.45 -14.78 2.75
C ASN A 86 2.82 -14.91 1.35
N ASP A 87 2.26 -13.83 0.84
CA ASP A 87 1.73 -13.71 -0.54
C ASP A 87 2.77 -13.22 -1.56
N ASN A 88 4.04 -13.16 -1.18
CA ASN A 88 5.14 -12.63 -1.98
C ASN A 88 4.93 -11.15 -2.38
N LYS A 89 4.38 -10.35 -1.48
CA LYS A 89 4.17 -8.91 -1.62
C LYS A 89 4.87 -8.17 -0.48
N GLN A 90 5.17 -6.89 -0.69
CA GLN A 90 5.86 -6.05 0.29
C GLN A 90 5.34 -4.61 0.27
N SER A 91 4.05 -4.39 -0.04
CA SER A 91 3.49 -3.04 -0.19
C SER A 91 3.61 -2.24 1.11
N THR A 92 3.11 -2.79 2.22
CA THR A 92 3.18 -2.16 3.54
C THR A 92 4.63 -2.02 4.03
N CYS A 93 5.47 -3.04 3.79
CA CYS A 93 6.89 -2.95 4.10
C CYS A 93 7.57 -1.79 3.36
N ASN A 94 7.30 -1.62 2.06
CA ASN A 94 7.83 -0.51 1.27
C ASN A 94 7.38 0.86 1.81
N MET A 95 6.12 0.97 2.25
CA MET A 95 5.59 2.21 2.82
C MET A 95 6.37 2.66 4.06
N PHE A 96 6.74 1.74 4.94
CA PHE A 96 7.50 2.05 6.15
C PHE A 96 9.01 2.11 5.91
N ALA A 97 9.62 1.17 5.19
CA ALA A 97 11.06 1.12 4.97
C ALA A 97 11.58 2.37 4.22
N TYR A 98 10.84 2.85 3.23
CA TYR A 98 11.20 4.03 2.45
C TYR A 98 10.42 5.29 2.83
N GLY A 99 9.50 5.17 3.79
CA GLY A 99 8.70 6.27 4.31
C GLY A 99 9.53 7.28 5.10
N LYS A 100 9.07 8.52 5.10
CA LYS A 100 9.65 9.59 5.93
C LYS A 100 8.79 9.79 7.16
N VAL A 101 9.37 9.56 8.33
CA VAL A 101 8.71 9.83 9.61
C VAL A 101 8.39 11.31 9.71
N ILE A 102 7.12 11.62 9.94
CA ILE A 102 6.67 13.00 10.21
C ILE A 102 6.73 13.26 11.72
N TYR A 103 6.17 12.35 12.51
CA TYR A 103 6.34 12.28 13.96
C TYR A 103 6.14 10.84 14.48
N ASP A 104 6.68 10.58 15.65
CA ASP A 104 6.62 9.31 16.37
C ASP A 104 6.63 9.60 17.87
N LEU A 105 5.49 9.45 18.54
CA LEU A 105 5.30 9.86 19.92
C LEU A 105 5.72 8.80 20.95
N ASP A 106 5.66 7.51 20.56
CA ASP A 106 5.87 6.38 21.46
C ASP A 106 6.93 5.37 20.96
N GLY A 107 7.55 5.63 19.81
CA GLY A 107 8.55 4.75 19.18
C GLY A 107 7.96 3.68 18.25
N SER A 108 6.64 3.60 18.14
CA SER A 108 5.97 2.59 17.28
C SER A 108 6.35 2.70 15.81
N VAL A 109 6.49 3.93 15.27
CA VAL A 109 6.89 4.13 13.87
C VAL A 109 8.30 3.60 13.63
N LYS A 110 9.24 3.86 14.55
CA LYS A 110 10.61 3.38 14.45
C LYS A 110 10.67 1.85 14.45
N GLU A 111 9.94 1.21 15.36
CA GLU A 111 9.85 -0.26 15.40
C GLU A 111 9.30 -0.84 14.10
N LEU A 112 8.24 -0.21 13.54
CA LEU A 112 7.66 -0.60 12.26
C LEU A 112 8.64 -0.44 11.09
N GLN A 113 9.43 0.64 11.07
CA GLN A 113 10.47 0.84 10.05
C GLN A 113 11.55 -0.24 10.13
N ASP A 114 12.04 -0.54 11.33
CA ASP A 114 13.05 -1.57 11.54
C ASP A 114 12.53 -2.94 11.08
N LYS A 115 11.27 -3.24 11.40
CA LYS A 115 10.63 -4.50 10.97
C LYS A 115 10.40 -4.56 9.46
N ALA A 116 10.00 -3.44 8.86
CA ALA A 116 9.83 -3.34 7.41
C ALA A 116 11.15 -3.61 6.67
N ILE A 117 12.27 -3.06 7.15
CA ILE A 117 13.60 -3.31 6.57
C ILE A 117 13.97 -4.79 6.67
N GLU A 118 13.70 -5.46 7.82
CA GLU A 118 13.92 -6.90 7.95
C GLU A 118 13.16 -7.71 6.88
N TYR A 119 11.91 -7.34 6.58
CA TYR A 119 11.12 -8.01 5.53
C TYR A 119 11.63 -7.70 4.12
N ILE A 120 12.10 -6.47 3.85
CA ILE A 120 12.66 -6.10 2.54
C ILE A 120 13.93 -6.91 2.24
N ASP A 121 14.78 -7.12 3.23
CA ASP A 121 16.03 -7.86 3.09
C ASP A 121 15.85 -9.39 3.06
N LYS A 122 14.69 -9.87 3.45
CA LYS A 122 14.39 -11.29 3.53
C LYS A 122 13.94 -11.82 2.15
N PRO A 123 14.51 -12.95 1.67
CA PRO A 123 14.03 -13.57 0.44
C PRO A 123 12.59 -14.07 0.61
N PHE A 124 11.78 -13.92 -0.41
CA PHE A 124 10.44 -14.49 -0.45
C PHE A 124 10.44 -16.01 -0.32
N ASN A 125 9.35 -16.56 0.18
CA ASN A 125 9.15 -18.00 0.22
C ASN A 125 9.14 -18.60 -1.19
N GLU A 126 9.75 -19.77 -1.35
CA GLU A 126 9.66 -20.49 -2.62
C GLU A 126 8.20 -20.83 -2.94
N ILE A 127 7.84 -20.62 -4.20
CA ILE A 127 6.51 -21.00 -4.67
C ILE A 127 6.45 -22.53 -4.73
N THR A 128 5.47 -23.14 -4.06
CA THR A 128 5.27 -24.58 -4.12
C THR A 128 4.92 -25.02 -5.55
N ALA A 129 5.34 -26.24 -5.94
CA ALA A 129 5.00 -26.80 -7.25
C ALA A 129 3.49 -26.78 -7.51
N SER A 130 2.68 -27.11 -6.51
CA SER A 130 1.22 -27.07 -6.63
C SER A 130 0.68 -25.65 -6.89
N LYS A 131 1.23 -24.61 -6.23
CA LYS A 131 0.82 -23.21 -6.50
C LYS A 131 1.24 -22.77 -7.89
N LEU A 132 2.44 -23.19 -8.33
CA LEU A 132 2.93 -22.91 -9.69
C LEU A 132 2.07 -23.58 -10.76
N ASP A 133 1.74 -24.86 -10.58
CA ASP A 133 0.88 -25.60 -11.52
C ASP A 133 -0.52 -24.99 -11.62
N ASN A 134 -1.09 -24.59 -10.47
CA ASN A 134 -2.38 -23.92 -10.44
C ASN A 134 -2.36 -22.55 -11.16
N ASN A 135 -1.32 -21.76 -10.93
CA ASN A 135 -1.16 -20.47 -11.62
C ASN A 135 -1.00 -20.67 -13.14
N ASN A 136 -0.19 -21.66 -13.57
CA ASN A 136 -0.02 -22.00 -14.98
C ASN A 136 -1.34 -22.44 -15.62
N TYR A 137 -2.16 -23.21 -14.89
CA TYR A 137 -3.48 -23.62 -15.36
C TYR A 137 -4.40 -22.40 -15.56
N HIS A 138 -4.47 -21.50 -14.59
CA HIS A 138 -5.29 -20.28 -14.71
C HIS A 138 -4.83 -19.38 -15.87
N LEU A 139 -3.53 -19.18 -16.02
CA LEU A 139 -2.97 -18.45 -17.16
C LEU A 139 -3.38 -19.06 -18.50
N TRP A 140 -3.27 -20.40 -18.61
CA TRP A 140 -3.67 -21.11 -19.81
C TRP A 140 -5.17 -20.92 -20.08
N ASP A 141 -6.01 -21.10 -19.08
CA ASP A 141 -7.48 -20.97 -19.16
C ASP A 141 -7.90 -19.57 -19.64
N TYR A 142 -7.39 -18.52 -19.00
CA TYR A 142 -7.66 -17.14 -19.43
C TYR A 142 -7.16 -16.81 -20.83
N MET A 143 -6.01 -17.36 -21.21
CA MET A 143 -5.48 -17.19 -22.57
C MET A 143 -6.37 -17.87 -23.61
N ASP A 144 -6.96 -19.02 -23.28
CA ASP A 144 -7.90 -19.72 -24.17
C ASP A 144 -9.23 -18.97 -24.27
N GLU A 145 -9.79 -18.52 -23.14
CA GLU A 145 -10.97 -17.64 -23.11
C GLU A 145 -10.78 -16.36 -23.93
N LEU A 146 -9.61 -15.71 -23.83
CA LEU A 146 -9.29 -14.54 -24.64
C LEU A 146 -9.31 -14.82 -26.14
N LYS A 147 -8.73 -15.95 -26.57
CA LYS A 147 -8.73 -16.35 -28.00
C LYS A 147 -10.14 -16.57 -28.52
N VAL A 148 -10.99 -17.24 -27.73
CA VAL A 148 -12.40 -17.47 -28.08
C VAL A 148 -13.15 -16.14 -28.15
N SER A 149 -13.02 -15.33 -27.10
CA SER A 149 -13.68 -14.02 -27.00
C SER A 149 -13.32 -13.08 -28.14
N LEU A 150 -12.05 -13.09 -28.56
CA LEU A 150 -11.60 -12.31 -29.74
C LEU A 150 -12.23 -12.80 -31.04
N LYS A 151 -12.30 -14.11 -31.25
CA LYS A 151 -12.91 -14.71 -32.46
C LYS A 151 -14.40 -14.42 -32.57
N GLU A 152 -15.09 -14.38 -31.45
CA GLU A 152 -16.53 -14.19 -31.37
C GLU A 152 -16.94 -12.72 -31.28
N ASN A 153 -16.00 -11.76 -31.29
CA ASN A 153 -16.22 -10.35 -31.00
C ASN A 153 -17.03 -10.14 -29.69
N ASN A 154 -16.73 -10.94 -28.67
CA ASN A 154 -17.43 -10.90 -27.39
C ASN A 154 -17.14 -9.57 -26.68
N PRO A 155 -18.17 -8.79 -26.25
CA PRO A 155 -17.97 -7.55 -25.53
C PRO A 155 -17.23 -7.69 -24.19
N GLN A 156 -17.14 -8.91 -23.65
CA GLN A 156 -16.40 -9.22 -22.42
C GLN A 156 -14.89 -9.37 -22.62
N PHE A 157 -14.39 -9.29 -23.86
CA PHE A 157 -12.96 -9.45 -24.17
C PHE A 157 -12.07 -8.58 -23.26
N ASN A 158 -12.39 -7.31 -23.11
CA ASN A 158 -11.62 -6.40 -22.28
C ASN A 158 -11.64 -6.80 -20.79
N LEU A 159 -12.76 -7.32 -20.27
CA LEU A 159 -12.86 -7.79 -18.90
C LEU A 159 -11.95 -9.00 -18.65
N ILE A 160 -11.96 -9.97 -19.56
CA ILE A 160 -11.11 -11.18 -19.51
C ILE A 160 -9.63 -10.76 -19.61
N TYR A 161 -9.31 -9.81 -20.50
CA TYR A 161 -7.95 -9.30 -20.66
C TYR A 161 -7.44 -8.61 -19.38
N TYR A 162 -8.24 -7.74 -18.75
CA TYR A 162 -7.87 -7.10 -17.50
C TYR A 162 -7.72 -8.08 -16.35
N LYS A 163 -8.58 -9.11 -16.29
CA LYS A 163 -8.48 -10.17 -15.29
C LYS A 163 -7.18 -10.96 -15.44
N LEU A 164 -6.81 -11.32 -16.66
CA LEU A 164 -5.53 -11.97 -16.96
C LEU A 164 -4.34 -11.14 -16.48
N LEU A 165 -4.34 -9.82 -16.74
CA LEU A 165 -3.26 -8.92 -16.30
C LEU A 165 -3.20 -8.76 -14.78
N TYR A 166 -4.32 -8.85 -14.10
CA TYR A 166 -4.38 -8.72 -12.65
C TYR A 166 -3.85 -9.98 -11.93
N ASP A 167 -4.11 -11.16 -12.51
CA ASP A 167 -3.74 -12.46 -11.93
C ASP A 167 -2.29 -12.89 -12.31
N MET A 168 -1.60 -12.12 -13.18
CA MET A 168 -0.17 -12.32 -13.55
C MET A 168 0.77 -11.73 -12.51
#